data_8cd2cc427046e2ed80ea3a4b3b838423
#
_entry.id   8cd2cc427046e2ed80ea3a4b3b838423
#
_cell.length_a   1.000
_cell.length_b   1.000
_cell.length_c   1.000
_cell.angle_alpha   90.00
_cell.angle_beta   90.00
_cell.angle_gamma   90.00
#
_symmetry.space_group_name_H-M   'P 1'
#
loop_
_entity.id
_entity.type
_entity.pdbx_description
1 polymer ?
#
loop_
_entity_poly.entity_id
_entity_poly.type
_entity_poly.pdbx_seq_one_letter_code
_entity_poly.pdbx_strand_id
1 'polypeptide(L)'
;MYKYLMIKNNNTSHKTFIAGIGKLVVAIILFMVGSFQAHATHIVGGEVTYTCLGNNKYRITLTVYRDCFYADPNVTFDNPAWLGFYSTKSKTLVSNVGALGVVNIPYDATDTLDQILTSECNIEGQDVCVHRAVYDTVVTLPYLVGGYTIVYQRCCRNQTLMNIDEPLNTGAIFSVEITDEALLACNSSPRYEFWPPIYVCAGTPLNYDHGAIDNDGDSIVYRVCNPFVSGDTAEGRIYPPPGPPFDTVTWANGFGLHNLLGGPDPLKINPSTGFITGTPVIIGQFLVGICAEEYRNGVLLSRIRRDFQYNVRNCSNPTEACFKIPDTLCNTTVIPFINCSKTTTDYEWTFYKSDGSVMATSTEFEPVITYPDYGTYKVQLIASKGPACRDTMVDNIVIRPTEIGRASCRERV
;
A
#
# COMPACT_ATOMS: atom_id res chain seq x y z
N MET A 1 57.95 51.41 64.39
CA MET A 1 57.53 50.03 64.56
C MET A 1 56.44 49.76 63.49
N TYR A 2 56.83 49.40 62.27
CA TYR A 2 55.90 49.18 61.10
C TYR A 2 55.57 47.70 60.98
N LYS A 3 54.29 47.31 61.05
CA LYS A 3 53.81 45.98 60.80
C LYS A 3 53.46 45.88 59.29
N TYR A 4 54.17 45.05 58.53
CA TYR A 4 53.83 44.69 57.21
C TYR A 4 52.67 43.70 57.18
N LEU A 5 51.59 44.10 56.56
CA LEU A 5 50.50 43.15 56.17
C LEU A 5 50.84 42.44 54.83
N MET A 6 51.01 41.15 54.89
CA MET A 6 51.10 40.33 53.68
C MET A 6 49.72 40.03 53.16
N ILE A 7 49.41 40.51 51.95
CA ILE A 7 48.25 40.16 51.18
C ILE A 7 48.50 38.79 50.52
N LYS A 8 47.78 37.76 50.97
CA LYS A 8 47.81 36.42 50.38
C LYS A 8 47.00 36.44 49.07
N ASN A 9 47.68 36.28 47.97
CA ASN A 9 47.06 36.32 46.61
C ASN A 9 46.27 35.04 46.35
N ASN A 10 44.95 35.14 46.25
CA ASN A 10 44.04 34.01 46.03
C ASN A 10 43.92 33.63 44.56
N ASN A 11 45.04 33.30 43.89
CA ASN A 11 45.10 32.96 42.47
C ASN A 11 44.73 31.50 42.15
N THR A 12 44.43 30.66 43.12
CA THR A 12 44.11 29.23 42.94
C THR A 12 42.63 29.01 42.67
N SER A 13 41.73 29.86 43.18
CA SER A 13 40.26 29.71 43.01
C SER A 13 39.79 30.04 41.56
N HIS A 14 40.43 31.01 40.90
CA HIS A 14 40.09 31.38 39.53
C HIS A 14 40.50 30.30 38.49
N LYS A 15 41.64 29.62 38.68
CA LYS A 15 42.07 28.55 37.76
C LYS A 15 41.19 27.33 37.81
N THR A 16 40.69 26.91 38.99
CA THR A 16 39.77 25.78 39.14
C THR A 16 38.38 26.09 38.61
N PHE A 17 37.90 27.35 38.70
CA PHE A 17 36.61 27.77 38.16
C PHE A 17 36.63 27.79 36.62
N ILE A 18 37.67 28.32 35.99
CA ILE A 18 37.84 28.36 34.52
C ILE A 18 38.02 26.93 33.96
N ALA A 19 38.75 26.04 34.65
CA ALA A 19 38.86 24.64 34.25
C ALA A 19 37.55 23.86 34.35
N GLY A 20 36.67 24.20 35.27
CA GLY A 20 35.32 23.64 35.41
C GLY A 20 34.39 24.06 34.27
N ILE A 21 34.40 25.35 33.90
CA ILE A 21 33.63 25.87 32.78
C ILE A 21 34.12 25.26 31.48
N GLY A 22 35.44 25.14 31.26
CA GLY A 22 35.99 24.48 30.05
C GLY A 22 35.52 23.02 29.90
N LYS A 23 35.50 22.25 30.96
CA LYS A 23 34.97 20.88 30.94
C LYS A 23 33.48 20.82 30.67
N LEU A 24 32.69 21.73 31.19
CA LEU A 24 31.25 21.83 30.94
C LEU A 24 30.96 22.19 29.48
N VAL A 25 31.70 23.16 28.92
CA VAL A 25 31.57 23.55 27.51
C VAL A 25 31.96 22.42 26.58
N VAL A 26 33.04 21.70 26.85
CA VAL A 26 33.43 20.53 26.09
C VAL A 26 32.39 19.41 26.17
N ALA A 27 31.80 19.17 27.34
CA ALA A 27 30.72 18.20 27.50
C ALA A 27 29.45 18.60 26.71
N ILE A 28 29.09 19.90 26.72
CA ILE A 28 27.97 20.43 25.95
C ILE A 28 28.24 20.32 24.44
N ILE A 29 29.45 20.62 23.99
CA ILE A 29 29.84 20.47 22.57
C ILE A 29 29.83 18.98 22.17
N LEU A 30 30.35 18.08 23.00
CA LEU A 30 30.28 16.64 22.74
C LEU A 30 28.84 16.11 22.73
N PHE A 31 27.94 16.68 23.54
CA PHE A 31 26.51 16.34 23.54
C PHE A 31 25.80 16.90 22.29
N MET A 32 26.19 18.08 21.79
CA MET A 32 25.64 18.65 20.54
C MET A 32 26.15 17.96 19.28
N VAL A 33 27.37 17.41 19.30
CA VAL A 33 27.94 16.65 18.16
C VAL A 33 27.38 15.21 18.09
N GLY A 34 26.83 14.73 19.18
CA GLY A 34 26.22 13.39 19.30
C GLY A 34 24.73 13.32 18.92
N SER A 35 24.12 14.35 18.35
CA SER A 35 22.79 14.24 17.73
C SER A 35 22.90 13.42 16.47
N PHE A 36 22.81 12.09 16.62
CA PHE A 36 22.58 11.18 15.52
C PHE A 36 21.29 11.59 14.82
N GLN A 37 21.40 12.04 13.59
CA GLN A 37 20.23 12.24 12.76
C GLN A 37 19.68 10.84 12.46
N ALA A 38 18.54 10.52 13.02
CA ALA A 38 17.78 9.34 12.67
C ALA A 38 17.38 9.48 11.20
N HIS A 39 18.04 8.74 10.31
CA HIS A 39 17.72 8.72 8.89
C HIS A 39 16.51 7.80 8.68
N ALA A 40 15.31 8.38 8.77
CA ALA A 40 14.10 7.66 8.45
C ALA A 40 14.02 7.39 6.93
N THR A 41 13.69 6.17 6.54
CA THR A 41 13.60 5.76 5.13
C THR A 41 12.32 6.21 4.44
N HIS A 42 11.35 6.73 5.19
CA HIS A 42 10.06 7.23 4.69
C HIS A 42 9.33 6.21 3.80
N ILE A 43 9.16 4.98 4.31
CA ILE A 43 8.43 3.92 3.61
C ILE A 43 6.96 4.32 3.49
N VAL A 44 6.48 4.37 2.26
CA VAL A 44 5.08 4.65 1.90
C VAL A 44 4.27 3.37 1.83
N GLY A 45 4.89 2.27 1.39
CA GLY A 45 4.21 1.00 1.29
C GLY A 45 5.02 -0.07 0.57
N GLY A 46 4.42 -1.21 0.35
CA GLY A 46 5.02 -2.32 -0.38
C GLY A 46 4.23 -3.61 -0.30
N GLU A 47 4.75 -4.61 -0.99
CA GLU A 47 4.17 -5.94 -1.04
C GLU A 47 5.21 -6.99 -1.45
N VAL A 48 4.95 -8.23 -1.10
CA VAL A 48 5.68 -9.40 -1.59
C VAL A 48 4.69 -10.33 -2.28
N THR A 49 5.05 -10.80 -3.47
CA THR A 49 4.28 -11.77 -4.24
C THR A 49 5.18 -12.92 -4.69
N TYR A 50 4.58 -14.03 -5.13
CA TYR A 50 5.33 -15.13 -5.71
C TYR A 50 4.65 -15.73 -6.93
N THR A 51 5.45 -16.32 -7.82
CA THR A 51 4.98 -17.07 -8.99
C THR A 51 5.65 -18.42 -9.04
N CYS A 52 4.89 -19.49 -9.12
CA CYS A 52 5.43 -20.84 -9.31
C CYS A 52 5.97 -21.03 -10.73
N LEU A 53 7.21 -21.53 -10.83
CA LEU A 53 7.89 -21.81 -12.10
C LEU A 53 8.01 -23.31 -12.40
N GLY A 54 7.42 -24.16 -11.56
CA GLY A 54 7.60 -25.60 -11.60
C GLY A 54 8.88 -26.09 -10.94
N ASN A 55 8.97 -27.40 -10.70
CA ASN A 55 10.14 -28.06 -10.09
C ASN A 55 10.60 -27.40 -8.76
N ASN A 56 9.66 -27.02 -7.92
CA ASN A 56 9.87 -26.31 -6.64
C ASN A 56 10.58 -24.96 -6.79
N LYS A 57 10.64 -24.38 -8.00
CA LYS A 57 11.17 -23.05 -8.22
C LYS A 57 10.07 -22.02 -8.16
N TYR A 58 10.35 -20.94 -7.46
CA TYR A 58 9.44 -19.81 -7.28
C TYR A 58 10.17 -18.51 -7.56
N ARG A 59 9.55 -17.65 -8.37
CA ARG A 59 9.97 -16.25 -8.46
C ARG A 59 9.33 -15.50 -7.32
N ILE A 60 10.14 -14.80 -6.54
CA ILE A 60 9.68 -13.92 -5.46
C ILE A 60 9.92 -12.49 -5.92
N THR A 61 8.86 -11.69 -5.92
CA THR A 61 8.90 -10.27 -6.26
C THR A 61 8.57 -9.45 -5.03
N LEU A 62 9.51 -8.59 -4.62
CA LEU A 62 9.30 -7.58 -3.59
C LEU A 62 9.18 -6.22 -4.30
N THR A 63 8.10 -5.49 -4.03
CA THR A 63 7.95 -4.09 -4.45
C THR A 63 7.91 -3.21 -3.23
N VAL A 64 8.74 -2.17 -3.19
CA VAL A 64 8.83 -1.21 -2.09
C VAL A 64 8.62 0.20 -2.63
N TYR A 65 7.83 0.98 -1.92
CA TYR A 65 7.52 2.38 -2.24
C TYR A 65 8.05 3.28 -1.14
N ARG A 66 8.63 4.40 -1.55
CA ARG A 66 9.26 5.37 -0.67
C ARG A 66 8.83 6.79 -1.03
N ASP A 67 8.59 7.62 -0.03
CA ASP A 67 8.44 9.06 -0.20
C ASP A 67 9.76 9.65 -0.68
N CYS A 68 9.75 10.41 -1.79
CA CYS A 68 10.92 11.12 -2.30
C CYS A 68 10.86 12.63 -2.08
N PHE A 69 9.76 13.15 -1.54
CA PHE A 69 9.62 14.58 -1.26
C PHE A 69 10.23 14.94 0.11
N TYR A 70 9.81 14.22 1.17
CA TYR A 70 10.29 14.46 2.53
C TYR A 70 11.50 13.61 2.91
N ALA A 71 11.85 12.61 2.12
CA ALA A 71 12.94 11.70 2.42
C ALA A 71 14.30 12.37 2.30
N ASP A 72 15.23 12.01 3.17
CA ASP A 72 16.64 12.36 3.01
C ASP A 72 17.13 11.85 1.64
N PRO A 73 17.68 12.73 0.77
CA PRO A 73 18.20 12.34 -0.54
C PRO A 73 19.37 11.34 -0.47
N ASN A 74 20.05 11.24 0.67
CA ASN A 74 21.14 10.30 0.88
C ASN A 74 20.64 8.91 1.32
N VAL A 75 19.39 8.77 1.70
CA VAL A 75 18.78 7.49 2.07
C VAL A 75 18.08 6.91 0.85
N THR A 76 18.59 5.78 0.35
CA THR A 76 18.07 5.09 -0.82
C THR A 76 17.33 3.79 -0.42
N PHE A 77 16.78 3.11 -1.41
CA PHE A 77 16.32 1.73 -1.23
C PHE A 77 17.49 0.81 -0.80
N ASP A 78 17.13 -0.28 -0.12
CA ASP A 78 18.10 -1.29 0.22
C ASP A 78 18.72 -1.93 -1.01
N ASN A 79 20.03 -2.05 -1.04
CA ASN A 79 20.75 -2.75 -2.10
C ASN A 79 21.93 -3.54 -1.52
N PRO A 80 21.76 -4.86 -1.27
CA PRO A 80 20.60 -5.69 -1.54
C PRO A 80 19.50 -5.58 -0.46
N ALA A 81 18.25 -5.92 -0.81
CA ALA A 81 17.18 -6.21 0.14
C ALA A 81 17.37 -7.60 0.75
N TRP A 82 17.00 -7.77 2.02
CA TRP A 82 17.07 -9.07 2.71
C TRP A 82 15.66 -9.66 2.87
N LEU A 83 15.42 -10.81 2.24
CA LEU A 83 14.21 -11.58 2.45
C LEU A 83 14.47 -12.72 3.42
N GLY A 84 13.71 -12.78 4.51
CA GLY A 84 13.70 -13.90 5.44
C GLY A 84 12.65 -14.94 5.03
N PHE A 85 13.04 -16.21 5.04
CA PHE A 85 12.16 -17.35 4.74
C PHE A 85 11.91 -18.15 6.01
N TYR A 86 10.70 -18.10 6.53
CA TYR A 86 10.31 -18.75 7.77
C TYR A 86 9.34 -19.90 7.52
N SER A 87 9.46 -20.95 8.30
CA SER A 87 8.38 -21.93 8.37
C SER A 87 7.15 -21.29 9.02
N THR A 88 6.02 -21.30 8.34
CA THR A 88 4.76 -20.76 8.90
C THR A 88 4.32 -21.51 10.15
N LYS A 89 4.66 -22.81 10.25
CA LYS A 89 4.31 -23.65 11.42
C LYS A 89 5.24 -23.42 12.62
N SER A 90 6.57 -23.51 12.43
CA SER A 90 7.54 -23.41 13.53
C SER A 90 8.00 -22.00 13.84
N LYS A 91 7.69 -21.03 12.96
CA LYS A 91 8.12 -19.61 13.07
C LYS A 91 9.63 -19.41 13.04
N THR A 92 10.39 -20.40 12.58
CA THR A 92 11.85 -20.36 12.49
C THR A 92 12.33 -20.23 11.05
N LEU A 93 13.51 -19.66 10.85
CA LEU A 93 14.16 -19.59 9.55
C LEU A 93 14.37 -21.00 8.96
N VAL A 94 14.10 -21.12 7.66
CA VAL A 94 14.27 -22.37 6.90
C VAL A 94 15.66 -22.41 6.31
N SER A 95 16.59 -23.09 6.98
CA SER A 95 18.03 -23.03 6.74
C SER A 95 18.49 -23.52 5.36
N ASN A 96 17.67 -24.26 4.64
CA ASN A 96 17.97 -24.76 3.29
C ASN A 96 17.50 -23.82 2.16
N VAL A 97 17.02 -22.61 2.49
CA VAL A 97 16.70 -21.55 1.52
C VAL A 97 17.72 -20.43 1.65
N GLY A 98 18.40 -20.07 0.57
CA GLY A 98 19.42 -19.03 0.58
C GLY A 98 20.57 -19.27 1.59
N ALA A 99 21.06 -18.21 2.20
CA ALA A 99 22.05 -18.28 3.28
C ALA A 99 21.32 -18.40 4.63
N LEU A 100 21.13 -19.65 5.10
CA LEU A 100 20.48 -19.94 6.39
C LEU A 100 19.07 -19.34 6.55
N GLY A 101 18.30 -19.35 5.49
CA GLY A 101 16.93 -18.83 5.49
C GLY A 101 16.81 -17.36 5.09
N VAL A 102 17.89 -16.74 4.62
CA VAL A 102 17.88 -15.35 4.12
C VAL A 102 18.39 -15.30 2.69
N VAL A 103 17.71 -14.56 1.84
CA VAL A 103 18.10 -14.30 0.46
C VAL A 103 18.33 -12.80 0.27
N ASN A 104 19.48 -12.44 -0.29
CA ASN A 104 19.86 -11.08 -0.62
C ASN A 104 19.52 -10.80 -2.07
N ILE A 105 18.75 -9.75 -2.34
CA ILE A 105 18.27 -9.44 -3.66
C ILE A 105 18.63 -7.99 -4.01
N PRO A 106 19.47 -7.74 -5.02
CA PRO A 106 19.61 -6.39 -5.57
C PRO A 106 18.30 -5.97 -6.25
N TYR A 107 18.00 -4.69 -6.31
CA TYR A 107 16.84 -4.24 -7.09
C TYR A 107 17.17 -4.26 -8.59
N ASP A 108 16.18 -4.67 -9.39
CA ASP A 108 16.35 -4.72 -10.85
C ASP A 108 16.06 -3.36 -11.49
N ALA A 109 15.10 -2.63 -10.94
CA ALA A 109 14.66 -1.35 -11.46
C ALA A 109 14.19 -0.41 -10.35
N THR A 110 14.42 0.87 -10.58
CA THR A 110 13.80 1.95 -9.80
C THR A 110 13.15 2.93 -10.77
N ASP A 111 11.97 3.38 -10.42
CA ASP A 111 11.27 4.46 -11.13
C ASP A 111 10.59 5.42 -10.15
N THR A 112 10.17 6.54 -10.66
CA THR A 112 9.29 7.45 -9.93
C THR A 112 7.89 7.19 -10.42
N LEU A 113 6.95 6.91 -9.50
CA LEU A 113 5.54 6.88 -9.87
C LEU A 113 5.18 8.28 -10.35
N ASP A 114 4.63 8.35 -11.56
CA ASP A 114 4.35 9.61 -12.23
C ASP A 114 3.59 10.55 -11.30
N GLN A 115 4.27 11.62 -10.96
CA GLN A 115 3.68 12.78 -10.34
C GLN A 115 2.97 13.57 -11.45
N ILE A 116 1.93 13.05 -12.01
CA ILE A 116 1.10 13.89 -12.84
C ILE A 116 0.29 14.75 -11.90
N LEU A 117 1.00 15.74 -11.49
CA LEU A 117 0.64 16.68 -10.48
C LEU A 117 -0.06 17.87 -11.10
N THR A 118 -1.21 18.16 -10.57
CA THR A 118 -1.48 19.47 -9.98
C THR A 118 -2.09 20.53 -10.83
N SER A 119 -1.74 20.72 -12.09
CA SER A 119 -2.38 21.77 -12.89
C SER A 119 -3.80 21.37 -13.33
N GLU A 120 -4.06 20.11 -13.40
CA GLU A 120 -5.32 19.56 -13.95
C GLU A 120 -6.41 19.34 -12.89
N CYS A 121 -6.04 18.89 -11.67
CA CYS A 121 -7.01 18.69 -10.59
C CYS A 121 -7.11 19.83 -9.60
N ASN A 122 -6.29 20.87 -9.72
CA ASN A 122 -6.17 21.93 -8.70
C ASN A 122 -6.04 21.36 -7.27
N ILE A 123 -5.18 20.36 -7.10
CA ILE A 123 -4.87 19.81 -5.78
C ILE A 123 -3.95 20.79 -5.06
N GLU A 124 -4.34 21.21 -3.86
CA GLU A 124 -3.49 22.05 -3.03
C GLU A 124 -2.34 21.22 -2.45
N GLY A 125 -1.10 21.71 -2.66
CA GLY A 125 0.13 21.07 -2.18
C GLY A 125 0.79 20.15 -3.22
N GLN A 126 2.07 20.41 -3.51
CA GLN A 126 2.92 19.61 -4.41
C GLN A 126 3.90 18.76 -3.57
N ASP A 127 3.46 18.27 -2.42
CA ASP A 127 4.29 17.70 -1.35
C ASP A 127 4.28 16.16 -1.34
N VAL A 128 3.95 15.53 -2.45
CA VAL A 128 3.97 14.07 -2.56
C VAL A 128 4.78 13.63 -3.76
N CYS A 129 5.71 12.75 -3.52
CA CYS A 129 6.57 12.11 -4.50
C CYS A 129 6.76 10.67 -4.05
N VAL A 130 6.63 9.71 -4.95
CA VAL A 130 6.79 8.28 -4.62
C VAL A 130 7.75 7.62 -5.59
N HIS A 131 8.87 7.14 -5.07
CA HIS A 131 9.76 6.22 -5.78
C HIS A 131 9.33 4.77 -5.56
N ARG A 132 9.50 3.94 -6.57
CA ARG A 132 9.28 2.50 -6.51
C ARG A 132 10.59 1.76 -6.79
N ALA A 133 10.88 0.70 -6.02
CA ALA A 133 11.91 -0.27 -6.32
C ALA A 133 11.29 -1.66 -6.44
N VAL A 134 11.70 -2.39 -7.46
CA VAL A 134 11.29 -3.78 -7.69
C VAL A 134 12.51 -4.67 -7.55
N TYR A 135 12.34 -5.77 -6.80
CA TYR A 135 13.35 -6.77 -6.54
C TYR A 135 12.81 -8.13 -6.95
N ASP A 136 13.50 -8.81 -7.83
CA ASP A 136 13.12 -10.10 -8.34
C ASP A 136 14.20 -11.14 -8.07
N THR A 137 13.78 -12.33 -7.62
CA THR A 137 14.70 -13.46 -7.47
C THR A 137 13.98 -14.79 -7.69
N VAL A 138 14.74 -15.81 -8.09
CA VAL A 138 14.22 -17.19 -8.18
C VAL A 138 14.85 -18.02 -7.08
N VAL A 139 14.02 -18.63 -6.27
CA VAL A 139 14.43 -19.53 -5.18
C VAL A 139 13.87 -20.93 -5.38
N THR A 140 14.51 -21.91 -4.77
CA THR A 140 13.95 -23.26 -4.66
C THR A 140 13.29 -23.39 -3.28
N LEU A 141 11.99 -23.68 -3.27
CA LEU A 141 11.20 -23.91 -2.07
C LEU A 141 10.74 -25.39 -2.06
N PRO A 142 11.48 -26.28 -1.39
CA PRO A 142 11.02 -27.66 -1.21
C PRO A 142 9.69 -27.70 -0.45
N TYR A 143 8.96 -28.79 -0.60
CA TYR A 143 7.75 -29.01 0.21
C TYR A 143 8.06 -28.89 1.70
N LEU A 144 7.26 -28.12 2.41
CA LEU A 144 7.39 -27.84 3.84
C LEU A 144 6.01 -27.88 4.48
N VAL A 145 5.82 -28.73 5.47
CA VAL A 145 4.54 -28.84 6.20
C VAL A 145 4.21 -27.52 6.89
N GLY A 146 3.02 -26.98 6.57
CA GLY A 146 2.54 -25.68 7.02
C GLY A 146 3.09 -24.50 6.19
N GLY A 147 3.93 -24.78 5.19
CA GLY A 147 4.36 -23.77 4.20
C GLY A 147 5.36 -22.76 4.71
N TYR A 148 5.50 -21.69 3.93
CA TYR A 148 6.48 -20.61 4.14
C TYR A 148 5.80 -19.27 4.43
N THR A 149 6.43 -18.47 5.30
CA THR A 149 6.20 -17.03 5.42
C THR A 149 7.45 -16.31 4.93
N ILE A 150 7.35 -15.57 3.82
CA ILE A 150 8.45 -14.80 3.23
C ILE A 150 8.28 -13.35 3.65
N VAL A 151 9.34 -12.71 4.12
CA VAL A 151 9.25 -11.43 4.83
C VAL A 151 10.37 -10.49 4.41
N TYR A 152 10.02 -9.26 4.08
CA TYR A 152 10.93 -8.11 4.05
C TYR A 152 10.60 -7.16 5.19
N GLN A 153 11.61 -6.60 5.84
CA GLN A 153 11.47 -5.67 6.95
C GLN A 153 12.34 -4.44 6.75
N ARG A 154 11.80 -3.28 7.09
CA ARG A 154 12.52 -2.01 7.04
C ARG A 154 11.92 -0.98 8.00
N CYS A 155 12.74 -0.28 8.76
CA CYS A 155 12.39 0.96 9.44
C CYS A 155 12.70 2.15 8.51
N CYS A 156 12.01 3.26 8.50
CA CYS A 156 10.82 3.56 9.28
C CYS A 156 9.76 4.11 8.34
N ARG A 157 8.52 4.22 8.83
CA ARG A 157 7.41 4.79 8.07
C ARG A 157 7.53 6.32 7.96
N ASN A 158 6.73 6.93 7.13
CA ASN A 158 6.70 8.37 6.95
C ASN A 158 6.21 9.06 8.23
N GLN A 159 6.97 10.04 8.73
CA GLN A 159 6.66 10.77 9.97
C GLN A 159 5.34 11.54 9.92
N THR A 160 4.83 11.84 8.72
CA THR A 160 3.62 12.62 8.50
C THR A 160 2.34 11.82 8.60
N LEU A 161 2.43 10.50 8.86
CA LEU A 161 1.27 9.65 9.10
C LEU A 161 0.53 10.07 10.36
N MET A 162 -0.78 10.31 10.22
CA MET A 162 -1.63 10.84 11.29
C MET A 162 -2.39 9.77 12.06
N ASN A 163 -2.54 8.59 11.49
CA ASN A 163 -3.39 7.54 12.05
C ASN A 163 -2.65 6.45 12.84
N ILE A 164 -1.33 6.57 12.99
CA ILE A 164 -0.54 5.67 13.85
C ILE A 164 0.30 6.47 14.84
N ASP A 165 0.60 5.87 15.97
CA ASP A 165 1.51 6.43 16.97
C ASP A 165 2.96 6.26 16.52
N GLU A 166 3.81 7.25 16.83
CA GLU A 166 5.26 7.25 16.65
C GLU A 166 5.74 6.69 15.28
N PRO A 167 5.27 7.23 14.15
CA PRO A 167 5.58 6.65 12.84
C PRO A 167 7.08 6.60 12.51
N LEU A 168 7.90 7.51 13.04
CA LEU A 168 9.35 7.48 12.90
C LEU A 168 10.03 6.31 13.61
N ASN A 169 9.37 5.73 14.62
CA ASN A 169 9.84 4.56 15.36
C ASN A 169 9.11 3.27 14.90
N THR A 170 8.22 3.40 13.93
CA THR A 170 7.40 2.30 13.45
C THR A 170 7.89 1.84 12.09
N GLY A 171 8.47 0.64 12.03
CA GLY A 171 8.92 0.01 10.80
C GLY A 171 7.77 -0.62 10.01
N ALA A 172 8.09 -1.12 8.82
CA ALA A 172 7.17 -1.81 7.92
C ALA A 172 7.62 -3.26 7.68
N ILE A 173 6.64 -4.17 7.59
CA ILE A 173 6.84 -5.55 7.15
C ILE A 173 5.95 -5.80 5.94
N PHE A 174 6.54 -6.26 4.85
CA PHE A 174 5.83 -6.79 3.70
C PHE A 174 6.04 -8.29 3.66
N SER A 175 4.95 -9.03 3.57
CA SER A 175 5.01 -10.50 3.68
C SER A 175 4.01 -11.20 2.77
N VAL A 176 4.37 -12.42 2.38
CA VAL A 176 3.49 -13.38 1.74
C VAL A 176 3.57 -14.71 2.45
N GLU A 177 2.43 -15.37 2.62
CA GLU A 177 2.33 -16.75 3.11
C GLU A 177 2.02 -17.68 1.94
N ILE A 178 2.75 -18.78 1.86
CA ILE A 178 2.56 -19.88 0.90
C ILE A 178 2.26 -21.11 1.72
N THR A 179 1.04 -21.66 1.61
CA THR A 179 0.67 -22.88 2.34
C THR A 179 1.34 -24.13 1.74
N ASP A 180 1.33 -25.23 2.47
CA ASP A 180 1.82 -26.50 1.94
C ASP A 180 0.93 -27.04 0.80
N GLU A 181 -0.38 -26.75 0.81
CA GLU A 181 -1.28 -27.02 -0.31
C GLU A 181 -0.89 -26.23 -1.56
N ALA A 182 -0.53 -24.96 -1.40
CA ALA A 182 -0.05 -24.12 -2.51
C ALA A 182 1.26 -24.66 -3.10
N LEU A 183 2.18 -25.15 -2.26
CA LEU A 183 3.42 -25.79 -2.72
C LEU A 183 3.15 -27.04 -3.54
N LEU A 184 2.20 -27.88 -3.13
CA LEU A 184 1.80 -29.10 -3.86
C LEU A 184 1.12 -28.77 -5.18
N ALA A 185 0.32 -27.72 -5.22
CA ALA A 185 -0.42 -27.28 -6.42
C ALA A 185 0.43 -26.47 -7.41
N CYS A 186 1.68 -26.10 -7.08
CA CYS A 186 2.46 -25.13 -7.82
C CYS A 186 1.66 -23.83 -8.07
N ASN A 187 1.06 -23.33 -7.03
CA ASN A 187 0.24 -22.13 -7.05
C ASN A 187 1.10 -20.86 -7.11
N SER A 188 0.54 -19.82 -7.70
CA SER A 188 1.10 -18.46 -7.71
C SER A 188 0.20 -17.54 -6.89
N SER A 189 0.75 -16.59 -6.14
CA SER A 189 -0.08 -15.66 -5.36
C SER A 189 -0.87 -14.70 -6.25
N PRO A 190 -2.01 -14.20 -5.78
CA PRO A 190 -2.65 -13.05 -6.40
C PRO A 190 -1.67 -11.87 -6.52
N ARG A 191 -1.89 -11.03 -7.51
CA ARG A 191 -1.09 -9.85 -7.78
C ARG A 191 -2.02 -8.65 -7.96
N TYR A 192 -1.85 -7.61 -7.14
CA TYR A 192 -2.56 -6.36 -7.34
C TYR A 192 -2.14 -5.73 -8.67
N GLU A 193 -3.12 -5.29 -9.44
CA GLU A 193 -2.88 -4.74 -10.78
C GLU A 193 -2.38 -3.31 -10.70
N PHE A 194 -2.97 -2.52 -9.80
CA PHE A 194 -2.69 -1.10 -9.69
C PHE A 194 -2.21 -0.71 -8.29
N TRP A 195 -1.40 0.33 -8.24
CA TRP A 195 -1.10 1.03 -6.99
C TRP A 195 -2.23 2.00 -6.68
N PRO A 196 -2.66 2.14 -5.41
CA PRO A 196 -3.68 3.10 -5.03
C PRO A 196 -3.35 4.53 -5.47
N PRO A 197 -4.36 5.37 -5.73
CA PRO A 197 -4.13 6.76 -6.11
C PRO A 197 -3.30 7.46 -5.04
N ILE A 198 -2.30 8.23 -5.49
CA ILE A 198 -1.39 8.96 -4.59
C ILE A 198 -2.15 10.00 -3.77
N TYR A 199 -3.16 10.64 -4.39
CA TYR A 199 -4.02 11.62 -3.76
C TYR A 199 -5.47 11.17 -3.71
N VAL A 200 -6.17 11.54 -2.64
CA VAL A 200 -7.62 11.45 -2.52
C VAL A 200 -8.17 12.78 -2.04
N CYS A 201 -9.32 13.18 -2.58
CA CYS A 201 -9.94 14.47 -2.29
C CYS A 201 -10.74 14.42 -1.00
N ALA A 202 -10.48 15.35 -0.08
CA ALA A 202 -11.28 15.51 1.13
C ALA A 202 -12.73 15.86 0.79
N GLY A 203 -13.69 15.19 1.45
CA GLY A 203 -15.12 15.41 1.24
C GLY A 203 -15.69 14.83 -0.06
N THR A 204 -14.87 14.12 -0.83
CA THR A 204 -15.32 13.44 -2.07
C THR A 204 -15.33 11.93 -1.83
N PRO A 205 -16.36 11.19 -2.28
CA PRO A 205 -16.37 9.75 -2.22
C PRO A 205 -15.16 9.14 -2.93
N LEU A 206 -14.41 8.33 -2.22
CA LEU A 206 -13.37 7.50 -2.79
C LEU A 206 -14.00 6.24 -3.36
N ASN A 207 -13.75 5.98 -4.64
CA ASN A 207 -14.14 4.77 -5.34
C ASN A 207 -12.92 4.24 -6.08
N TYR A 208 -12.37 3.12 -5.62
CA TYR A 208 -11.14 2.60 -6.19
C TYR A 208 -11.16 1.07 -6.28
N ASP A 209 -10.86 0.54 -7.47
CA ASP A 209 -10.68 -0.90 -7.66
C ASP A 209 -9.28 -1.32 -7.17
N HIS A 210 -9.24 -1.96 -6.00
CA HIS A 210 -8.04 -2.53 -5.39
C HIS A 210 -7.99 -4.04 -5.60
N GLY A 211 -8.69 -4.53 -6.62
CA GLY A 211 -8.71 -5.93 -6.96
C GLY A 211 -7.32 -6.44 -7.37
N ALA A 212 -7.11 -7.72 -7.15
CA ALA A 212 -5.93 -8.44 -7.59
C ALA A 212 -6.33 -9.44 -8.67
N ILE A 213 -5.39 -9.75 -9.56
CA ILE A 213 -5.53 -10.79 -10.57
C ILE A 213 -4.89 -12.05 -10.03
N ASP A 214 -5.61 -13.15 -10.12
CA ASP A 214 -5.09 -14.49 -9.92
C ASP A 214 -4.96 -15.22 -11.25
N ASN A 215 -3.74 -15.68 -11.57
CA ASN A 215 -3.46 -16.34 -12.85
C ASN A 215 -3.88 -17.82 -12.85
N ASP A 216 -4.09 -18.41 -11.69
CA ASP A 216 -4.45 -19.80 -11.52
C ASP A 216 -5.98 -19.99 -11.46
N GLY A 217 -6.74 -18.87 -11.40
CA GLY A 217 -8.20 -18.84 -11.43
C GLY A 217 -8.84 -19.08 -10.06
N ASP A 218 -8.14 -18.82 -8.99
CA ASP A 218 -8.61 -19.01 -7.63
C ASP A 218 -9.46 -17.84 -7.12
N SER A 219 -10.27 -18.09 -6.10
CA SER A 219 -11.10 -17.04 -5.51
C SER A 219 -10.30 -16.24 -4.48
N ILE A 220 -10.42 -14.91 -4.57
CA ILE A 220 -9.72 -14.00 -3.65
C ILE A 220 -10.73 -13.37 -2.69
N VAL A 221 -10.36 -13.30 -1.42
CA VAL A 221 -11.14 -12.62 -0.36
C VAL A 221 -10.31 -11.48 0.21
N TYR A 222 -10.88 -10.28 0.18
CA TYR A 222 -10.21 -9.05 0.61
C TYR A 222 -10.69 -8.60 1.98
N ARG A 223 -9.78 -8.00 2.75
CA ARG A 223 -10.14 -7.32 4.01
C ARG A 223 -9.14 -6.22 4.34
N VAL A 224 -9.60 -5.23 5.09
CA VAL A 224 -8.72 -4.31 5.81
C VAL A 224 -8.01 -5.08 6.91
N CYS A 225 -6.70 -4.89 7.06
CA CYS A 225 -5.91 -5.57 8.08
C CYS A 225 -4.88 -4.64 8.71
N ASN A 226 -4.47 -4.97 9.96
CA ASN A 226 -3.45 -4.20 10.64
C ASN A 226 -2.10 -4.34 9.93
N PRO A 227 -1.44 -3.24 9.56
CA PRO A 227 -0.04 -3.27 9.13
C PRO A 227 0.87 -3.84 10.23
N PHE A 228 1.90 -4.57 9.83
CA PHE A 228 2.89 -5.11 10.75
C PHE A 228 4.00 -4.10 11.05
N VAL A 229 4.59 -4.23 12.24
CA VAL A 229 5.75 -3.45 12.68
C VAL A 229 7.02 -4.28 12.53
N SER A 230 8.03 -3.71 11.89
CA SER A 230 9.34 -4.35 11.74
C SER A 230 10.11 -4.34 13.06
N GLY A 231 10.96 -5.36 13.24
CA GLY A 231 11.93 -5.38 14.33
C GLY A 231 13.13 -4.45 14.12
N ASP A 232 13.30 -3.91 12.88
CA ASP A 232 14.34 -2.92 12.60
C ASP A 232 14.05 -1.62 13.35
N THR A 233 15.10 -0.92 13.78
CA THR A 233 15.03 0.38 14.44
C THR A 233 15.54 1.49 13.51
N ALA A 234 15.36 2.74 13.93
CA ALA A 234 15.90 3.88 13.20
C ALA A 234 17.43 3.87 13.13
N GLU A 235 18.09 3.26 14.12
CA GLU A 235 19.56 3.16 14.19
C GLU A 235 20.13 2.03 13.31
N GLY A 236 19.30 1.07 12.87
CA GLY A 236 19.82 0.00 12.05
C GLY A 236 18.88 -1.17 11.79
N ARG A 237 19.33 -2.02 10.87
CA ARG A 237 18.67 -3.26 10.47
C ARG A 237 19.16 -4.42 11.32
N ILE A 238 18.24 -5.29 11.67
CA ILE A 238 18.53 -6.53 12.40
C ILE A 238 18.75 -7.65 11.37
N TYR A 239 19.89 -8.36 11.51
CA TYR A 239 20.21 -9.50 10.67
C TYR A 239 20.46 -10.75 11.53
N PRO A 240 19.84 -11.91 11.25
CA PRO A 240 18.75 -12.08 10.27
C PRO A 240 17.50 -11.29 10.67
N PRO A 241 16.60 -10.94 9.71
CA PRO A 241 15.36 -10.26 10.06
C PRO A 241 14.59 -11.06 11.12
N PRO A 242 13.94 -10.42 12.11
CA PRO A 242 13.12 -11.13 13.08
C PRO A 242 11.97 -11.90 12.42
N GLY A 243 11.64 -13.09 12.93
CA GLY A 243 10.57 -13.93 12.41
C GLY A 243 9.22 -13.64 13.04
N PRO A 244 8.13 -14.25 12.47
CA PRO A 244 6.81 -14.18 13.05
C PRO A 244 6.76 -14.86 14.46
N PRO A 245 5.77 -14.53 15.34
CA PRO A 245 4.67 -13.59 15.06
C PRO A 245 5.15 -12.14 15.06
N PHE A 246 4.45 -11.29 14.29
CA PHE A 246 4.77 -9.87 14.20
C PHE A 246 3.77 -9.04 14.98
N ASP A 247 4.26 -8.00 15.64
CA ASP A 247 3.41 -6.97 16.22
C ASP A 247 2.75 -6.13 15.13
N THR A 248 1.63 -5.50 15.47
CA THR A 248 0.91 -4.59 14.56
C THR A 248 1.10 -3.15 15.01
N VAL A 249 0.90 -2.21 14.08
CA VAL A 249 0.95 -0.78 14.39
C VAL A 249 0.01 -0.43 15.53
N THR A 250 0.43 0.52 16.36
CA THR A 250 -0.45 1.15 17.35
C THR A 250 -1.18 2.32 16.67
N TRP A 251 -2.51 2.26 16.67
CA TRP A 251 -3.33 3.30 16.06
C TRP A 251 -3.36 4.53 16.95
N ALA A 252 -3.23 5.70 16.36
CA ALA A 252 -3.41 6.97 17.05
C ALA A 252 -4.87 7.13 17.55
N ASN A 253 -5.06 7.96 18.57
CA ASN A 253 -6.37 8.14 19.19
C ASN A 253 -7.46 8.51 18.16
N GLY A 254 -8.55 7.75 18.15
CA GLY A 254 -9.66 7.92 17.23
C GLY A 254 -9.52 7.19 15.88
N PHE A 255 -8.38 6.55 15.61
CA PHE A 255 -8.14 5.75 14.41
C PHE A 255 -8.09 4.24 14.71
N GLY A 256 -8.24 3.45 13.67
CA GLY A 256 -8.23 1.98 13.74
C GLY A 256 -8.79 1.36 12.47
N LEU A 257 -8.92 0.02 12.43
CA LEU A 257 -9.41 -0.70 11.25
C LEU A 257 -10.80 -0.25 10.75
N HIS A 258 -11.63 0.27 11.65
CA HIS A 258 -12.97 0.76 11.30
C HIS A 258 -13.02 2.28 11.06
N ASN A 259 -11.87 2.96 11.19
CA ASN A 259 -11.76 4.40 10.98
C ASN A 259 -10.34 4.78 10.57
N LEU A 260 -9.91 4.35 9.38
CA LEU A 260 -8.53 4.55 8.90
C LEU A 260 -8.22 5.97 8.46
N LEU A 261 -9.18 6.64 7.82
CA LEU A 261 -9.01 7.97 7.19
C LEU A 261 -9.74 9.08 7.95
N GLY A 262 -10.46 8.73 9.02
CA GLY A 262 -11.36 9.66 9.71
C GLY A 262 -12.60 10.01 8.87
N GLY A 263 -13.64 10.54 9.54
CA GLY A 263 -14.86 10.98 8.88
C GLY A 263 -16.08 10.07 9.14
N PRO A 264 -17.26 10.52 8.71
CA PRO A 264 -18.52 9.82 8.98
C PRO A 264 -18.74 8.58 8.11
N ASP A 265 -18.07 8.48 6.96
CA ASP A 265 -18.11 7.33 6.05
C ASP A 265 -16.71 6.73 5.94
N PRO A 266 -16.39 5.75 6.82
CA PRO A 266 -15.06 5.18 6.89
C PRO A 266 -14.74 4.33 5.65
N LEU A 267 -13.44 4.17 5.38
CA LEU A 267 -12.93 3.30 4.32
C LEU A 267 -13.43 1.86 4.54
N LYS A 268 -13.98 1.27 3.48
CA LYS A 268 -14.47 -0.11 3.40
C LYS A 268 -13.88 -0.78 2.17
N ILE A 269 -13.73 -2.08 2.21
CA ILE A 269 -13.37 -2.89 1.06
C ILE A 269 -14.44 -3.96 0.82
N ASN A 270 -14.85 -4.13 -0.41
CA ASN A 270 -15.72 -5.23 -0.78
C ASN A 270 -14.93 -6.55 -0.73
N PRO A 271 -15.34 -7.52 0.08
CA PRO A 271 -14.57 -8.75 0.30
C PRO A 271 -14.42 -9.63 -0.94
N SER A 272 -15.31 -9.52 -1.91
CA SER A 272 -15.28 -10.36 -3.11
C SER A 272 -14.62 -9.69 -4.32
N THR A 273 -14.64 -8.35 -4.38
CA THR A 273 -14.12 -7.62 -5.55
C THR A 273 -12.87 -6.82 -5.25
N GLY A 274 -12.55 -6.57 -3.98
CA GLY A 274 -11.45 -5.68 -3.61
C GLY A 274 -11.77 -4.18 -3.81
N PHE A 275 -12.99 -3.82 -4.17
CA PHE A 275 -13.37 -2.43 -4.42
C PHE A 275 -13.42 -1.64 -3.10
N ILE A 276 -12.67 -0.55 -3.04
CA ILE A 276 -12.57 0.33 -1.88
C ILE A 276 -13.53 1.50 -2.04
N THR A 277 -14.28 1.78 -0.97
CA THR A 277 -15.17 2.94 -0.85
C THR A 277 -14.96 3.65 0.47
N GLY A 278 -15.39 4.91 0.56
CA GLY A 278 -15.36 5.74 1.76
C GLY A 278 -15.28 7.22 1.40
N THR A 279 -15.43 8.10 2.39
CA THR A 279 -15.36 9.55 2.16
C THR A 279 -14.44 10.18 3.19
N PRO A 280 -13.13 10.32 2.89
CA PRO A 280 -12.17 10.96 3.79
C PRO A 280 -12.50 12.45 3.92
N VAL A 281 -12.43 12.97 5.16
CA VAL A 281 -12.69 14.41 5.40
C VAL A 281 -11.51 15.10 6.11
N ILE A 282 -10.59 14.33 6.67
CA ILE A 282 -9.43 14.86 7.39
C ILE A 282 -8.26 14.95 6.42
N ILE A 283 -7.74 16.17 6.22
CA ILE A 283 -6.54 16.39 5.41
C ILE A 283 -5.34 15.84 6.14
N GLY A 284 -4.50 15.06 5.45
CA GLY A 284 -3.31 14.44 6.02
C GLY A 284 -2.86 13.20 5.27
N GLN A 285 -1.98 12.45 5.91
CA GLN A 285 -1.44 11.19 5.38
C GLN A 285 -1.84 10.02 6.30
N PHE A 286 -2.31 8.94 5.71
CA PHE A 286 -2.93 7.84 6.45
C PHE A 286 -2.41 6.50 5.94
N LEU A 287 -1.99 5.64 6.85
CA LEU A 287 -1.58 4.27 6.57
C LEU A 287 -2.81 3.37 6.42
N VAL A 288 -2.81 2.56 5.36
CA VAL A 288 -3.84 1.56 5.09
C VAL A 288 -3.18 0.22 4.82
N GLY A 289 -3.70 -0.83 5.43
CA GLY A 289 -3.29 -2.21 5.17
C GLY A 289 -4.44 -3.00 4.57
N ILE A 290 -4.18 -3.68 3.46
CA ILE A 290 -5.12 -4.59 2.80
C ILE A 290 -4.51 -5.98 2.73
N CYS A 291 -5.30 -6.97 3.13
CA CYS A 291 -4.97 -8.38 2.97
C CYS A 291 -5.85 -9.00 1.89
N ALA A 292 -5.24 -9.81 1.02
CA ALA A 292 -5.94 -10.69 0.10
C ALA A 292 -5.57 -12.14 0.41
N GLU A 293 -6.58 -12.97 0.57
CA GLU A 293 -6.48 -14.40 0.84
C GLU A 293 -7.03 -15.17 -0.35
N GLU A 294 -6.26 -16.10 -0.82
CA GLU A 294 -6.56 -16.91 -2.01
C GLU A 294 -7.06 -18.28 -1.61
N TYR A 295 -8.14 -18.73 -2.24
CA TYR A 295 -8.79 -19.98 -1.94
C TYR A 295 -9.12 -20.79 -3.18
N ARG A 296 -8.74 -22.08 -3.17
CA ARG A 296 -9.15 -23.08 -4.17
C ARG A 296 -10.06 -24.12 -3.49
N ASN A 297 -11.30 -24.21 -3.94
CA ASN A 297 -12.30 -25.12 -3.35
C ASN A 297 -12.44 -24.98 -1.82
N GLY A 298 -12.36 -23.75 -1.30
CA GLY A 298 -12.46 -23.44 0.12
C GLY A 298 -11.18 -23.71 0.94
N VAL A 299 -10.08 -24.14 0.31
CA VAL A 299 -8.77 -24.34 0.94
C VAL A 299 -7.92 -23.11 0.71
N LEU A 300 -7.38 -22.54 1.79
CA LEU A 300 -6.46 -21.40 1.72
C LEU A 300 -5.14 -21.82 1.05
N LEU A 301 -4.72 -21.10 0.03
CA LEU A 301 -3.44 -21.32 -0.67
C LEU A 301 -2.40 -20.26 -0.33
N SER A 302 -2.79 -19.00 -0.35
CA SER A 302 -1.87 -17.91 -0.07
C SER A 302 -2.53 -16.77 0.68
N ARG A 303 -1.69 -15.95 1.30
CA ARG A 303 -2.09 -14.67 1.90
C ARG A 303 -1.04 -13.63 1.54
N ILE A 304 -1.45 -12.61 0.81
CA ILE A 304 -0.64 -11.43 0.54
C ILE A 304 -1.10 -10.25 1.39
N ARG A 305 -0.16 -9.37 1.70
CA ARG A 305 -0.42 -8.15 2.47
C ARG A 305 0.22 -6.98 1.75
N ARG A 306 -0.57 -5.93 1.51
CA ARG A 306 -0.11 -4.65 0.98
C ARG A 306 -0.37 -3.56 2.00
N ASP A 307 0.66 -2.81 2.35
CA ASP A 307 0.55 -1.54 3.05
C ASP A 307 0.73 -0.41 2.05
N PHE A 308 -0.03 0.66 2.22
CA PHE A 308 0.12 1.88 1.42
C PHE A 308 -0.36 3.12 2.18
N GLN A 309 -0.03 4.29 1.64
CA GLN A 309 -0.36 5.57 2.23
C GLN A 309 -1.32 6.33 1.32
N TYR A 310 -2.47 6.76 1.86
CA TYR A 310 -3.31 7.77 1.23
C TYR A 310 -2.89 9.18 1.66
N ASN A 311 -2.84 10.10 0.69
CA ASN A 311 -2.62 11.52 0.91
C ASN A 311 -3.95 12.26 0.67
N VAL A 312 -4.68 12.56 1.75
CA VAL A 312 -5.95 13.30 1.67
C VAL A 312 -5.64 14.78 1.56
N ARG A 313 -6.15 15.44 0.53
CA ARG A 313 -5.90 16.86 0.22
C ARG A 313 -7.18 17.56 -0.18
N ASN A 314 -7.16 18.90 -0.10
CA ASN A 314 -8.21 19.72 -0.74
C ASN A 314 -8.10 19.65 -2.25
N CYS A 315 -9.24 19.42 -2.91
CA CYS A 315 -9.34 19.46 -4.37
C CYS A 315 -10.42 20.46 -4.75
N SER A 316 -10.07 21.43 -5.61
CA SER A 316 -11.03 22.46 -5.96
C SER A 316 -12.01 22.09 -7.07
N ASN A 317 -11.78 21.03 -7.82
CA ASN A 317 -12.71 20.47 -8.81
C ASN A 317 -12.38 18.98 -9.00
N PRO A 318 -12.82 18.08 -8.09
CA PRO A 318 -12.54 16.67 -8.22
C PRO A 318 -13.18 16.09 -9.47
N THR A 319 -12.51 15.13 -10.10
CA THR A 319 -13.11 14.29 -11.14
C THR A 319 -14.16 13.39 -10.50
N GLU A 320 -15.30 13.25 -11.13
CA GLU A 320 -16.37 12.31 -10.74
C GLU A 320 -16.67 11.38 -11.92
N ALA A 321 -16.42 10.08 -11.76
CA ALA A 321 -16.85 9.06 -12.71
C ALA A 321 -18.34 8.77 -12.50
N CYS A 322 -19.11 8.83 -13.57
CA CYS A 322 -20.55 8.57 -13.51
C CYS A 322 -21.03 7.99 -14.84
N PHE A 323 -21.75 6.88 -14.78
CA PHE A 323 -22.50 6.40 -15.95
C PHE A 323 -23.88 5.88 -15.58
N LYS A 324 -24.74 5.82 -16.57
CA LYS A 324 -26.10 5.27 -16.49
C LYS A 324 -26.37 4.45 -17.74
N ILE A 325 -27.33 3.54 -17.62
CA ILE A 325 -27.97 2.91 -18.79
C ILE A 325 -29.39 3.48 -18.90
N PRO A 326 -29.97 3.60 -20.13
CA PRO A 326 -31.32 4.06 -20.29
C PRO A 326 -32.33 3.17 -19.56
N ASP A 327 -33.30 3.78 -18.86
CA ASP A 327 -34.35 3.09 -18.07
C ASP A 327 -35.31 2.26 -18.93
N THR A 328 -35.26 2.40 -20.27
CA THR A 328 -36.27 1.87 -21.21
C THR A 328 -35.74 0.73 -22.08
N LEU A 329 -34.55 0.19 -21.80
CA LEU A 329 -33.98 -0.90 -22.58
C LEU A 329 -34.58 -2.25 -22.17
N CYS A 330 -35.37 -2.81 -23.08
CA CYS A 330 -35.96 -4.13 -22.93
C CYS A 330 -35.66 -4.99 -24.15
N ASN A 331 -35.48 -6.28 -23.91
CA ASN A 331 -35.34 -7.28 -24.97
C ASN A 331 -34.18 -7.00 -25.96
N THR A 332 -33.14 -6.35 -25.45
CA THR A 332 -31.94 -6.08 -26.25
C THR A 332 -30.69 -6.40 -25.43
N THR A 333 -29.69 -6.92 -26.10
CA THR A 333 -28.34 -7.11 -25.55
C THR A 333 -27.39 -5.99 -26.01
N VAL A 334 -27.87 -5.03 -26.80
CA VAL A 334 -27.12 -3.84 -27.25
C VAL A 334 -27.42 -2.70 -26.28
N ILE A 335 -26.44 -2.35 -25.47
CA ILE A 335 -26.57 -1.41 -24.36
C ILE A 335 -25.80 -0.14 -24.67
N PRO A 336 -26.47 1.00 -24.87
CA PRO A 336 -25.81 2.31 -24.88
C PRO A 336 -25.57 2.77 -23.45
N PHE A 337 -24.37 3.29 -23.19
CA PHE A 337 -24.01 3.89 -21.91
C PHE A 337 -24.11 5.40 -22.00
N ILE A 338 -24.71 6.02 -21.00
CA ILE A 338 -24.81 7.47 -20.86
C ILE A 338 -23.74 7.90 -19.85
N ASN A 339 -22.79 8.70 -20.31
CA ASN A 339 -21.74 9.23 -19.44
C ASN A 339 -22.26 10.50 -18.72
N CYS A 340 -22.18 10.52 -17.41
CA CYS A 340 -22.53 11.65 -16.56
C CYS A 340 -21.33 12.13 -15.72
N SER A 341 -20.11 11.70 -16.07
CA SER A 341 -18.87 12.09 -15.40
C SER A 341 -18.65 13.60 -15.46
N LYS A 342 -18.01 14.13 -14.42
CA LYS A 342 -17.73 15.56 -14.31
C LYS A 342 -16.24 15.83 -14.20
N THR A 343 -15.83 17.02 -14.65
CA THR A 343 -14.46 17.52 -14.52
C THR A 343 -13.41 16.57 -15.11
N THR A 344 -13.72 15.96 -16.26
CA THR A 344 -12.90 14.96 -16.92
C THR A 344 -12.90 15.16 -18.44
N THR A 345 -11.87 14.65 -19.11
CA THR A 345 -11.76 14.66 -20.56
C THR A 345 -11.46 13.28 -21.13
N ASP A 346 -10.98 12.36 -20.30
CA ASP A 346 -10.53 11.04 -20.71
C ASP A 346 -11.35 9.96 -20.02
N TYR A 347 -11.67 8.91 -20.75
CA TYR A 347 -12.55 7.84 -20.33
C TYR A 347 -11.91 6.51 -20.68
N GLU A 348 -11.88 5.58 -19.71
CA GLU A 348 -11.45 4.21 -19.89
C GLU A 348 -12.57 3.29 -19.39
N TRP A 349 -13.27 2.67 -20.33
CA TRP A 349 -14.32 1.72 -20.02
C TRP A 349 -13.79 0.30 -20.08
N THR A 350 -14.17 -0.53 -19.12
CA THR A 350 -13.93 -1.96 -19.13
C THR A 350 -15.24 -2.69 -18.87
N PHE A 351 -15.60 -3.58 -19.79
CA PHE A 351 -16.78 -4.40 -19.75
C PHE A 351 -16.38 -5.85 -19.51
N TYR A 352 -16.96 -6.46 -18.50
CA TYR A 352 -16.60 -7.81 -18.10
C TYR A 352 -17.67 -8.82 -18.48
N LYS A 353 -17.28 -10.08 -18.75
CA LYS A 353 -18.20 -11.20 -18.87
C LYS A 353 -18.72 -11.61 -17.48
N SER A 354 -19.72 -12.49 -17.46
CA SER A 354 -20.26 -13.03 -16.20
C SER A 354 -19.24 -13.86 -15.39
N ASP A 355 -18.20 -14.38 -16.03
CA ASP A 355 -17.09 -15.09 -15.40
C ASP A 355 -15.98 -14.16 -14.85
N GLY A 356 -16.15 -12.84 -15.00
CA GLY A 356 -15.18 -11.84 -14.55
C GLY A 356 -14.06 -11.51 -15.55
N SER A 357 -13.95 -12.25 -16.67
CA SER A 357 -12.97 -11.93 -17.70
C SER A 357 -13.37 -10.68 -18.50
N VAL A 358 -12.37 -9.93 -18.99
CA VAL A 358 -12.62 -8.74 -19.83
C VAL A 358 -13.27 -9.16 -21.14
N MET A 359 -14.41 -8.53 -21.45
CA MET A 359 -15.14 -8.74 -22.70
C MET A 359 -14.76 -7.69 -23.76
N ALA A 360 -14.73 -6.41 -23.34
CA ALA A 360 -14.43 -5.29 -24.23
C ALA A 360 -13.89 -4.11 -23.43
N THR A 361 -13.20 -3.20 -24.11
CA THR A 361 -12.78 -1.90 -23.60
C THR A 361 -13.19 -0.80 -24.56
N SER A 362 -13.39 0.45 -24.07
CA SER A 362 -13.65 1.62 -24.91
C SER A 362 -13.08 2.88 -24.27
N THR A 363 -12.75 3.87 -25.09
CA THR A 363 -12.39 5.23 -24.68
C THR A 363 -13.41 6.27 -25.15
N GLU A 364 -14.50 5.82 -25.74
CA GLU A 364 -15.59 6.70 -26.19
C GLU A 364 -16.31 7.36 -25.01
N PHE A 365 -16.84 8.56 -25.23
CA PHE A 365 -17.62 9.26 -24.21
C PHE A 365 -18.88 8.47 -23.80
N GLU A 366 -19.62 7.96 -24.78
CA GLU A 366 -20.85 7.17 -24.61
C GLU A 366 -20.78 5.90 -25.47
N PRO A 367 -20.11 4.84 -25.01
CA PRO A 367 -19.96 3.62 -25.79
C PRO A 367 -21.29 2.84 -25.89
N VAL A 368 -21.42 2.09 -26.98
CA VAL A 368 -22.51 1.13 -27.19
C VAL A 368 -21.94 -0.27 -27.23
N ILE A 369 -22.32 -1.13 -26.31
CA ILE A 369 -21.76 -2.45 -26.14
C ILE A 369 -22.80 -3.54 -26.40
N THR A 370 -22.42 -4.55 -27.17
CA THR A 370 -23.25 -5.74 -27.42
C THR A 370 -22.80 -6.88 -26.51
N TYR A 371 -23.66 -7.30 -25.61
CA TYR A 371 -23.45 -8.43 -24.73
C TYR A 371 -23.88 -9.75 -25.38
N PRO A 372 -23.20 -10.89 -25.07
CA PRO A 372 -23.49 -12.17 -25.71
C PRO A 372 -24.89 -12.72 -25.37
N ASP A 373 -25.33 -12.50 -24.12
CA ASP A 373 -26.56 -13.04 -23.57
C ASP A 373 -27.22 -12.11 -22.56
N TYR A 374 -28.41 -12.49 -22.10
CA TYR A 374 -29.04 -11.91 -20.91
C TYR A 374 -28.29 -12.37 -19.66
N GLY A 375 -28.10 -11.48 -18.70
CA GLY A 375 -27.35 -11.82 -17.49
C GLY A 375 -26.98 -10.58 -16.67
N THR A 376 -26.12 -10.79 -15.67
CA THR A 376 -25.52 -9.72 -14.89
C THR A 376 -24.07 -9.55 -15.31
N TYR A 377 -23.67 -8.32 -15.59
CA TYR A 377 -22.37 -7.97 -16.11
C TYR A 377 -21.77 -6.82 -15.32
N LYS A 378 -20.51 -6.93 -14.93
CA LYS A 378 -19.75 -5.84 -14.31
C LYS A 378 -19.32 -4.84 -15.40
N VAL A 379 -19.46 -3.56 -15.10
CA VAL A 379 -18.96 -2.44 -15.91
C VAL A 379 -18.12 -1.53 -15.05
N GLN A 380 -16.97 -1.15 -15.54
CA GLN A 380 -16.08 -0.18 -14.90
C GLN A 380 -15.87 1.01 -15.84
N LEU A 381 -16.03 2.20 -15.33
CA LEU A 381 -15.62 3.44 -15.96
C LEU A 381 -14.55 4.09 -15.10
N ILE A 382 -13.40 4.37 -15.68
CA ILE A 382 -12.41 5.27 -15.12
C ILE A 382 -12.53 6.59 -15.86
N ALA A 383 -12.85 7.65 -15.14
CA ALA A 383 -12.84 9.02 -15.62
C ALA A 383 -11.54 9.69 -15.18
N SER A 384 -10.83 10.36 -16.08
CA SER A 384 -9.58 11.01 -15.74
C SER A 384 -9.43 12.36 -16.46
N LYS A 385 -8.69 13.26 -15.81
CA LYS A 385 -8.16 14.48 -16.39
C LYS A 385 -6.65 14.47 -16.18
N GLY A 386 -6.03 13.35 -16.59
CA GLY A 386 -4.67 12.98 -16.25
C GLY A 386 -4.60 11.97 -15.09
N PRO A 387 -3.49 11.24 -14.94
CA PRO A 387 -3.36 10.10 -14.02
C PRO A 387 -3.58 10.42 -12.53
N ALA A 388 -3.38 11.68 -12.12
CA ALA A 388 -3.59 12.10 -10.73
C ALA A 388 -5.06 12.45 -10.42
N CYS A 389 -5.89 12.68 -11.43
CA CYS A 389 -7.29 13.08 -11.34
C CYS A 389 -8.18 11.99 -11.87
N ARG A 390 -8.09 10.82 -11.29
CA ARG A 390 -8.89 9.66 -11.69
C ARG A 390 -9.95 9.40 -10.65
N ASP A 391 -11.14 9.11 -11.11
CA ASP A 391 -12.20 8.49 -10.31
C ASP A 391 -12.72 7.27 -11.04
N THR A 392 -13.23 6.31 -10.31
CA THR A 392 -13.68 5.03 -10.86
C THR A 392 -15.08 4.73 -10.39
N MET A 393 -15.97 4.49 -11.33
CA MET A 393 -17.29 3.93 -11.06
C MET A 393 -17.33 2.47 -11.51
N VAL A 394 -17.78 1.60 -10.63
CA VAL A 394 -18.06 0.19 -10.95
C VAL A 394 -19.51 -0.10 -10.60
N ASP A 395 -20.24 -0.69 -11.54
CA ASP A 395 -21.61 -1.11 -11.30
C ASP A 395 -21.89 -2.44 -12.02
N ASN A 396 -22.89 -3.16 -11.52
CA ASN A 396 -23.41 -4.36 -12.15
C ASN A 396 -24.69 -4.04 -12.89
N ILE A 397 -24.66 -4.22 -14.20
CA ILE A 397 -25.86 -4.06 -15.04
C ILE A 397 -26.56 -5.42 -15.20
N VAL A 398 -27.89 -5.40 -15.17
CA VAL A 398 -28.72 -6.60 -15.37
C VAL A 398 -29.46 -6.48 -16.69
N ILE A 399 -29.15 -7.36 -17.63
CA ILE A 399 -29.77 -7.45 -18.96
C ILE A 399 -30.79 -8.58 -18.93
N ARG A 400 -32.09 -8.26 -19.13
CA ARG A 400 -33.17 -9.25 -19.05
C ARG A 400 -34.04 -9.25 -20.30
N PRO A 401 -34.57 -10.43 -20.70
CA PRO A 401 -35.65 -10.47 -21.67
C PRO A 401 -36.92 -9.88 -21.07
N THR A 402 -37.80 -9.36 -21.90
CA THR A 402 -39.13 -8.91 -21.45
C THR A 402 -39.94 -10.12 -21.07
N GLU A 403 -40.40 -10.21 -19.82
CA GLU A 403 -41.43 -11.17 -19.43
C GLU A 403 -42.79 -10.78 -20.04
N ILE A 404 -43.43 -11.71 -20.74
CA ILE A 404 -44.76 -11.49 -21.30
C ILE A 404 -45.74 -11.30 -20.14
N GLY A 405 -46.24 -10.04 -19.93
CA GLY A 405 -47.28 -9.72 -18.96
C GLY A 405 -46.91 -8.74 -17.86
N ARG A 406 -45.70 -8.23 -17.78
CA ARG A 406 -45.29 -7.16 -16.84
C ARG A 406 -44.73 -5.95 -17.59
N ALA A 407 -45.44 -4.82 -17.49
CA ALA A 407 -45.08 -3.56 -18.14
C ALA A 407 -44.02 -2.76 -17.36
N SER A 408 -42.97 -3.38 -16.91
CA SER A 408 -41.88 -2.67 -16.24
C SER A 408 -40.53 -3.33 -16.43
N CYS A 409 -39.63 -2.68 -17.18
CA CYS A 409 -38.24 -3.02 -17.28
C CYS A 409 -37.42 -2.46 -16.12
N ARG A 410 -38.04 -1.99 -15.07
CA ARG A 410 -37.44 -1.39 -13.90
C ARG A 410 -37.19 -2.44 -12.83
N GLU A 411 -35.92 -2.73 -12.55
CA GLU A 411 -35.44 -2.97 -11.19
C GLU A 411 -33.98 -2.57 -11.10
N ARG A 412 -33.72 -1.51 -10.31
CA ARG A 412 -32.40 -1.31 -9.70
C ARG A 412 -32.28 -2.28 -8.53
N VAL A 413 -31.22 -3.04 -8.50
CA VAL A 413 -30.81 -3.75 -7.30
C VAL A 413 -29.88 -2.85 -6.49
#